data_a0b2bf43ff20df0ecd79d867961dc274
#
_entry.id   a0b2bf43ff20df0ecd79d867961dc274
#
_cell.length_a   1.000
_cell.length_b   1.000
_cell.length_c   1.000
_cell.angle_alpha   90.00
_cell.angle_beta   90.00
_cell.angle_gamma   90.00
#
_symmetry.space_group_name_H-M   'P 1'
#
loop_
_entity.id
_entity.type
_entity.pdbx_description
1 polymer ?
#
loop_
_entity_poly.entity_id
_entity_poly.type
_entity_poly.pdbx_seq_one_letter_code
_entity_poly.pdbx_strand_id
1 'polypeptide(L)'
;MLKNLKSILYLLEKKEKIQFSKLAIFMFIASILETIGLASIFPLINFLTNQEKSISFLENIFANFNFFFKSNYMIFLIFIIFSVYLIKNIFLSFYYWFENRFAYNTRFNLGVRLYNGYLNSPYKFHLKNNSSILVTKIVQETSIFGSAIMNLSTLITEIMVVIGIASLLLIIKPYETFYVIVIILFVSLIFYYLTKKKTFKLGKFLVSAQKNKMKILNESLRSLQEIIIFRVSEYFYKLFKLKSMEVSELGYKMAFINRMPKIWFEMVSIIIISFIIIY
;
A
#
# COMPACT_ATOMS: atom_id res chain seq x y z
N MET A 1 -1.81 15.18 -0.55
CA MET A 1 -2.64 13.98 -0.70
C MET A 1 -3.95 14.27 -1.45
N LEU A 2 -4.80 15.18 -0.98
CA LEU A 2 -6.08 15.54 -1.62
C LEU A 2 -5.95 16.01 -3.09
N LYS A 3 -4.89 16.73 -3.44
CA LYS A 3 -4.63 17.17 -4.82
C LYS A 3 -4.37 16.00 -5.77
N ASN A 4 -3.67 14.98 -5.30
CA ASN A 4 -3.38 13.77 -6.09
C ASN A 4 -4.63 12.89 -6.26
N LEU A 5 -5.48 12.78 -5.22
CA LEU A 5 -6.77 12.09 -5.32
C LEU A 5 -7.70 12.76 -6.35
N LYS A 6 -7.79 14.10 -6.34
CA LYS A 6 -8.56 14.83 -7.36
C LYS A 6 -8.03 14.58 -8.77
N SER A 7 -6.72 14.53 -8.95
CA SER A 7 -6.10 14.25 -10.26
C SER A 7 -6.40 12.83 -10.75
N ILE A 8 -6.38 11.83 -9.85
CA ILE A 8 -6.75 10.44 -10.17
C ILE A 8 -8.23 10.37 -10.56
N LEU A 9 -9.13 10.94 -9.74
CA LEU A 9 -10.56 10.95 -10.02
C LEU A 9 -10.93 11.68 -11.33
N TYR A 10 -10.12 12.67 -11.73
CA TYR A 10 -10.30 13.38 -13.00
C TYR A 10 -10.00 12.48 -14.21
N LEU A 11 -9.00 11.60 -14.11
CA LEU A 11 -8.60 10.69 -15.18
C LEU A 11 -9.53 9.49 -15.34
N LEU A 12 -10.33 9.16 -14.30
CA LEU A 12 -11.26 8.05 -14.32
C LEU A 12 -12.54 8.38 -15.11
N GLU A 13 -12.99 7.44 -15.93
CA GLU A 13 -14.28 7.50 -16.63
C GLU A 13 -15.46 7.29 -15.66
N LYS A 14 -16.70 7.61 -16.12
CA LYS A 14 -17.90 7.42 -15.29
C LYS A 14 -18.04 5.98 -14.77
N LYS A 15 -17.79 4.97 -15.62
CA LYS A 15 -17.83 3.55 -15.23
C LYS A 15 -16.76 3.21 -14.17
N GLU A 16 -15.56 3.75 -14.34
CA GLU A 16 -14.44 3.55 -13.39
C GLU A 16 -14.70 4.25 -12.05
N LYS A 17 -15.34 5.41 -12.05
CA LYS A 17 -15.77 6.10 -10.82
C LYS A 17 -16.77 5.28 -10.02
N ILE A 18 -17.72 4.62 -10.68
CA ILE A 18 -18.67 3.71 -10.02
C ILE A 18 -17.94 2.50 -9.43
N GLN A 19 -16.98 1.93 -10.14
CA GLN A 19 -16.16 0.82 -9.62
C GLN A 19 -15.29 1.26 -8.46
N PHE A 20 -14.73 2.46 -8.50
CA PHE A 20 -13.99 3.05 -7.38
C PHE A 20 -14.86 3.27 -6.14
N SER A 21 -16.12 3.70 -6.33
CA SER A 21 -17.07 3.81 -5.21
C SER A 21 -17.39 2.45 -4.58
N LYS A 22 -17.56 1.40 -5.39
CA LYS A 22 -17.71 0.02 -4.88
C LYS A 22 -16.47 -0.45 -4.13
N LEU A 23 -15.28 -0.13 -4.67
CA LEU A 23 -14.01 -0.43 -4.00
C LEU A 23 -13.94 0.26 -2.62
N ALA A 24 -14.37 1.52 -2.52
CA ALA A 24 -14.42 2.24 -1.24
C ALA A 24 -15.32 1.56 -0.19
N ILE A 25 -16.46 1.01 -0.62
CA ILE A 25 -17.34 0.21 0.26
C ILE A 25 -16.62 -1.06 0.73
N PHE A 26 -15.94 -1.77 -0.17
CA PHE A 26 -15.17 -2.98 0.19
C PHE A 26 -14.00 -2.66 1.13
N MET A 27 -13.30 -1.53 0.93
CA MET A 27 -12.27 -1.03 1.86
C MET A 27 -12.85 -0.83 3.26
N PHE A 28 -14.03 -0.21 3.36
CA PHE A 28 -14.70 0.03 4.64
C PHE A 28 -15.08 -1.28 5.33
N ILE A 29 -15.68 -2.23 4.62
CA ILE A 29 -16.03 -3.55 5.17
C ILE A 29 -14.76 -4.32 5.55
N ALA A 30 -13.71 -4.30 4.72
CA ALA A 30 -12.43 -4.92 5.00
C ALA A 30 -11.81 -4.38 6.30
N SER A 31 -11.81 -3.06 6.50
CA SER A 31 -11.28 -2.44 7.71
C SER A 31 -12.07 -2.82 8.97
N ILE A 32 -13.39 -2.93 8.89
CA ILE A 32 -14.22 -3.40 10.00
C ILE A 32 -13.90 -4.85 10.35
N LEU A 33 -13.85 -5.74 9.35
CA LEU A 33 -13.54 -7.15 9.57
C LEU A 33 -12.12 -7.36 10.13
N GLU A 34 -11.18 -6.53 9.70
CA GLU A 34 -9.81 -6.57 10.20
C GLU A 34 -9.74 -6.11 11.66
N THR A 35 -10.48 -5.06 12.00
CA THR A 35 -10.62 -4.57 13.38
C THR A 35 -11.29 -5.60 14.28
N ILE A 36 -12.38 -6.22 13.83
CA ILE A 36 -13.09 -7.30 14.56
C ILE A 36 -12.17 -8.52 14.73
N GLY A 37 -11.41 -8.89 13.69
CA GLY A 37 -10.45 -9.98 13.76
C GLY A 37 -9.40 -9.76 14.87
N LEU A 38 -8.84 -8.57 14.96
CA LEU A 38 -7.90 -8.24 16.03
C LEU A 38 -8.57 -8.16 17.40
N ALA A 39 -9.78 -7.60 17.46
CA ALA A 39 -10.58 -7.53 18.69
C ALA A 39 -10.96 -8.90 19.24
N SER A 40 -11.16 -9.90 18.37
CA SER A 40 -11.55 -11.25 18.78
C SER A 40 -10.47 -12.00 19.60
N ILE A 41 -9.23 -11.53 19.59
CA ILE A 41 -8.15 -12.07 20.41
C ILE A 41 -8.30 -11.64 21.88
N PHE A 42 -8.92 -10.48 22.14
CA PHE A 42 -9.05 -9.93 23.48
C PHE A 42 -9.80 -10.83 24.50
N PRO A 43 -10.94 -11.46 24.16
CA PRO A 43 -11.59 -12.43 25.02
C PRO A 43 -10.71 -13.61 25.40
N LEU A 44 -9.87 -14.08 24.49
CA LEU A 44 -8.93 -15.19 24.77
C LEU A 44 -7.84 -14.78 25.77
N ILE A 45 -7.29 -13.59 25.63
CA ILE A 45 -6.31 -13.05 26.58
C ILE A 45 -6.95 -12.90 27.97
N ASN A 46 -8.17 -12.32 28.02
CA ASN A 46 -8.91 -12.18 29.28
C ASN A 46 -9.20 -13.52 29.95
N PHE A 47 -9.54 -14.53 29.17
CA PHE A 47 -9.76 -15.89 29.68
C PHE A 47 -8.50 -16.48 30.29
N LEU A 48 -7.34 -16.27 29.69
CA LEU A 48 -6.06 -16.76 30.20
C LEU A 48 -5.60 -16.02 31.46
N THR A 49 -5.98 -14.75 31.63
CA THR A 49 -5.56 -13.92 32.79
C THR A 49 -6.56 -13.93 33.92
N ASN A 50 -7.89 -13.97 33.65
CA ASN A 50 -8.99 -13.88 34.63
C ASN A 50 -10.16 -14.78 34.24
N GLN A 51 -10.10 -16.07 34.57
CA GLN A 51 -11.11 -17.06 34.14
C GLN A 51 -12.54 -16.71 34.58
N GLU A 52 -12.76 -16.26 35.83
CA GLU A 52 -14.12 -16.04 36.38
C GLU A 52 -14.90 -14.89 35.71
N LYS A 53 -14.22 -13.75 35.44
CA LYS A 53 -14.88 -12.58 34.82
C LYS A 53 -15.15 -12.75 33.33
N SER A 54 -14.34 -13.54 32.64
CA SER A 54 -14.51 -13.77 31.21
C SER A 54 -15.66 -14.72 30.91
N ILE A 55 -15.91 -15.67 31.81
CA ILE A 55 -17.02 -16.62 31.70
C ILE A 55 -18.36 -15.88 31.79
N SER A 56 -18.53 -15.01 32.80
CA SER A 56 -19.79 -14.24 32.99
C SER A 56 -20.11 -13.27 31.84
N PHE A 57 -19.11 -12.65 31.24
CA PHE A 57 -19.30 -11.74 30.09
C PHE A 57 -19.79 -12.51 28.84
N LEU A 58 -19.26 -13.70 28.59
CA LEU A 58 -19.63 -14.47 27.43
C LEU A 58 -20.91 -15.26 27.63
N GLU A 59 -21.23 -15.69 28.86
CA GLU A 59 -22.54 -16.24 29.20
C GLU A 59 -23.67 -15.25 28.93
N ASN A 60 -23.47 -13.97 29.20
CA ASN A 60 -24.45 -12.93 28.89
C ASN A 60 -24.64 -12.70 27.38
N ILE A 61 -23.59 -12.84 26.58
CA ILE A 61 -23.67 -12.68 25.12
C ILE A 61 -24.28 -13.93 24.45
N PHE A 62 -23.98 -15.11 24.96
CA PHE A 62 -24.36 -16.40 24.36
C PHE A 62 -25.33 -17.23 25.21
N ALA A 63 -26.17 -16.56 26.05
CA ALA A 63 -27.13 -17.20 26.94
C ALA A 63 -28.04 -18.26 26.26
N ASN A 64 -28.26 -18.14 24.96
CA ASN A 64 -29.07 -19.09 24.17
C ASN A 64 -28.31 -20.34 23.71
N PHE A 65 -26.98 -20.42 23.93
CA PHE A 65 -26.16 -21.57 23.52
C PHE A 65 -25.63 -22.41 24.68
N ASN A 66 -26.35 -22.47 25.79
CA ASN A 66 -25.97 -23.10 27.07
C ASN A 66 -25.54 -24.57 26.97
N PHE A 67 -25.91 -25.31 25.93
CA PHE A 67 -25.62 -26.73 25.81
C PHE A 67 -24.12 -27.03 25.50
N PHE A 68 -23.44 -26.15 24.78
CA PHE A 68 -22.03 -26.34 24.41
C PHE A 68 -21.03 -25.78 25.44
N PHE A 69 -21.49 -24.92 26.35
CA PHE A 69 -20.63 -24.15 27.25
C PHE A 69 -20.07 -24.92 28.44
N LYS A 70 -20.75 -25.99 28.90
CA LYS A 70 -20.43 -26.65 30.17
C LYS A 70 -19.19 -27.54 30.18
N SER A 71 -18.71 -27.98 29.01
CA SER A 71 -17.66 -29.03 28.97
C SER A 71 -16.28 -28.51 28.50
N ASN A 72 -16.19 -27.57 27.51
CA ASN A 72 -14.91 -27.17 26.94
C ASN A 72 -14.93 -25.71 26.43
N TYR A 73 -15.01 -24.79 27.36
CA TYR A 73 -15.10 -23.35 27.09
C TYR A 73 -13.96 -22.81 26.20
N MET A 74 -12.73 -23.26 26.43
CA MET A 74 -11.56 -22.88 25.68
C MET A 74 -11.65 -23.31 24.21
N ILE A 75 -12.14 -24.53 23.94
CA ILE A 75 -12.30 -25.03 22.58
C ILE A 75 -13.34 -24.22 21.81
N PHE A 76 -14.42 -23.81 22.46
CA PHE A 76 -15.44 -22.98 21.87
C PHE A 76 -14.93 -21.57 21.49
N LEU A 77 -14.15 -20.91 22.37
CA LEU A 77 -13.50 -19.64 22.08
C LEU A 77 -12.56 -19.75 20.87
N ILE A 78 -11.74 -20.79 20.85
CA ILE A 78 -10.83 -21.03 19.73
C ILE A 78 -11.61 -21.22 18.42
N PHE A 79 -12.72 -21.95 18.46
CA PHE A 79 -13.57 -22.17 17.29
C PHE A 79 -14.22 -20.87 16.78
N ILE A 80 -14.69 -20.00 17.69
CA ILE A 80 -15.22 -18.67 17.32
C ILE A 80 -14.14 -17.82 16.65
N ILE A 81 -12.96 -17.73 17.27
CA ILE A 81 -11.86 -16.94 16.72
C ILE A 81 -11.48 -17.47 15.34
N PHE A 82 -11.35 -18.80 15.21
CA PHE A 82 -11.06 -19.44 13.93
C PHE A 82 -12.11 -19.09 12.87
N SER A 83 -13.40 -19.15 13.22
CA SER A 83 -14.50 -18.81 12.31
C SER A 83 -14.45 -17.33 11.87
N VAL A 84 -14.20 -16.41 12.81
CA VAL A 84 -14.06 -14.97 12.52
C VAL A 84 -12.89 -14.74 11.57
N TYR A 85 -11.72 -15.36 11.83
CA TYR A 85 -10.56 -15.24 10.96
C TYR A 85 -10.79 -15.88 9.58
N LEU A 86 -11.51 -16.99 9.50
CA LEU A 86 -11.86 -17.63 8.25
C LEU A 86 -12.73 -16.71 7.39
N ILE A 87 -13.81 -16.18 7.96
CA ILE A 87 -14.72 -15.25 7.26
C ILE A 87 -13.96 -14.00 6.82
N LYS A 88 -13.18 -13.40 7.73
CA LYS A 88 -12.33 -12.24 7.43
C LYS A 88 -11.39 -12.51 6.25
N ASN A 89 -10.65 -13.61 6.28
CA ASN A 89 -9.64 -13.90 5.27
C ASN A 89 -10.25 -14.24 3.90
N ILE A 90 -11.42 -14.90 3.87
CA ILE A 90 -12.17 -15.09 2.63
C ILE A 90 -12.59 -13.74 2.03
N PHE A 91 -13.13 -12.84 2.86
CA PHE A 91 -13.54 -11.52 2.39
C PHE A 91 -12.34 -10.68 1.93
N LEU A 92 -11.23 -10.66 2.67
CA LEU A 92 -10.02 -9.94 2.29
C LEU A 92 -9.45 -10.47 0.97
N SER A 93 -9.46 -11.78 0.74
CA SER A 93 -9.03 -12.37 -0.53
C SER A 93 -9.88 -11.87 -1.70
N PHE A 94 -11.21 -11.80 -1.51
CA PHE A 94 -12.13 -11.23 -2.50
C PHE A 94 -11.88 -9.72 -2.71
N TYR A 95 -11.67 -8.96 -1.63
CA TYR A 95 -11.34 -7.54 -1.69
C TYR A 95 -10.05 -7.29 -2.48
N TYR A 96 -8.96 -8.01 -2.18
CA TYR A 96 -7.70 -7.87 -2.91
C TYR A 96 -7.81 -8.27 -4.38
N TRP A 97 -8.59 -9.30 -4.69
CA TRP A 97 -8.88 -9.66 -6.07
C TRP A 97 -9.61 -8.52 -6.82
N PHE A 98 -10.62 -7.93 -6.19
CA PHE A 98 -11.37 -6.82 -6.77
C PHE A 98 -10.52 -5.56 -6.94
N GLU A 99 -9.72 -5.22 -5.95
CA GLU A 99 -8.77 -4.09 -5.96
C GLU A 99 -7.77 -4.22 -7.12
N ASN A 100 -7.11 -5.38 -7.22
CA ASN A 100 -6.17 -5.65 -8.29
C ASN A 100 -6.84 -5.59 -9.66
N ARG A 101 -7.99 -6.23 -9.81
CA ARG A 101 -8.78 -6.18 -11.05
C ARG A 101 -9.13 -4.76 -11.46
N PHE A 102 -9.55 -3.94 -10.52
CA PHE A 102 -9.86 -2.53 -10.78
C PHE A 102 -8.61 -1.75 -11.24
N ALA A 103 -7.49 -1.88 -10.55
CA ALA A 103 -6.25 -1.18 -10.89
C ALA A 103 -5.72 -1.58 -12.28
N TYR A 104 -5.72 -2.88 -12.58
CA TYR A 104 -5.27 -3.38 -13.89
C TYR A 104 -6.21 -3.00 -15.02
N ASN A 105 -7.53 -3.04 -14.81
CA ASN A 105 -8.51 -2.60 -15.81
C ASN A 105 -8.39 -1.10 -16.09
N THR A 106 -8.21 -0.28 -15.06
CA THR A 106 -8.02 1.17 -15.24
C THR A 106 -6.72 1.46 -15.99
N ARG A 107 -5.63 0.74 -15.67
CA ARG A 107 -4.38 0.82 -16.44
C ARG A 107 -4.58 0.45 -17.91
N PHE A 108 -5.28 -0.65 -18.19
CA PHE A 108 -5.61 -1.10 -19.54
C PHE A 108 -6.40 -0.05 -20.30
N ASN A 109 -7.50 0.43 -19.74
CA ASN A 109 -8.35 1.43 -20.38
C ASN A 109 -7.59 2.73 -20.67
N LEU A 110 -6.78 3.19 -19.72
CA LEU A 110 -5.96 4.39 -19.90
C LEU A 110 -4.93 4.19 -21.03
N GLY A 111 -4.27 3.02 -21.07
CA GLY A 111 -3.32 2.68 -22.13
C GLY A 111 -3.96 2.67 -23.52
N VAL A 112 -5.13 2.03 -23.65
CA VAL A 112 -5.87 1.97 -24.90
C VAL A 112 -6.33 3.37 -25.35
N ARG A 113 -6.83 4.19 -24.42
CA ARG A 113 -7.23 5.60 -24.72
C ARG A 113 -6.05 6.44 -25.19
N LEU A 114 -4.90 6.34 -24.54
CA LEU A 114 -3.69 7.06 -24.96
C LEU A 114 -3.23 6.60 -26.34
N TYR A 115 -3.20 5.29 -26.58
CA TYR A 115 -2.80 4.74 -27.87
C TYR A 115 -3.73 5.22 -29.00
N ASN A 116 -5.04 5.09 -28.80
CA ASN A 116 -6.01 5.59 -29.78
C ASN A 116 -5.91 7.11 -29.99
N GLY A 117 -5.72 7.89 -28.92
CA GLY A 117 -5.51 9.33 -29.01
C GLY A 117 -4.26 9.69 -29.80
N TYR A 118 -3.18 8.95 -29.66
CA TYR A 118 -1.95 9.17 -30.43
C TYR A 118 -2.12 8.79 -31.90
N LEU A 119 -2.78 7.67 -32.19
CA LEU A 119 -3.02 7.28 -33.59
C LEU A 119 -3.87 8.31 -34.37
N ASN A 120 -4.84 8.93 -33.69
CA ASN A 120 -5.72 9.95 -34.29
C ASN A 120 -5.18 11.38 -34.20
N SER A 121 -3.93 11.55 -33.68
CA SER A 121 -3.31 12.86 -33.61
C SER A 121 -2.78 13.31 -34.97
N PRO A 122 -2.85 14.63 -35.31
CA PRO A 122 -2.36 15.11 -36.60
C PRO A 122 -0.85 14.87 -36.75
N TYR A 123 -0.37 14.71 -37.98
CA TYR A 123 1.03 14.41 -38.30
C TYR A 123 2.02 15.39 -37.67
N LYS A 124 1.64 16.66 -37.57
CA LYS A 124 2.44 17.72 -36.88
C LYS A 124 2.74 17.38 -35.42
N PHE A 125 1.85 16.63 -34.73
CA PHE A 125 2.09 16.16 -33.36
C PHE A 125 3.22 15.12 -33.34
N HIS A 126 3.22 14.17 -34.30
CA HIS A 126 4.24 13.13 -34.41
C HIS A 126 5.61 13.66 -34.79
N LEU A 127 5.69 14.72 -35.60
CA LEU A 127 6.94 15.42 -35.90
C LEU A 127 7.56 16.07 -34.66
N LYS A 128 6.74 16.55 -33.72
CA LYS A 128 7.22 17.23 -32.49
C LYS A 128 7.51 16.27 -31.34
N ASN A 129 6.96 15.07 -31.35
CA ASN A 129 7.06 14.11 -30.28
C ASN A 129 7.82 12.86 -30.73
N ASN A 130 8.87 12.50 -30.03
CA ASN A 130 9.59 11.27 -30.28
C ASN A 130 8.71 10.04 -29.94
N SER A 131 8.62 9.09 -30.88
CA SER A 131 7.86 7.85 -30.71
C SER A 131 8.23 7.09 -29.41
N SER A 132 9.50 7.08 -29.01
CA SER A 132 9.96 6.46 -27.76
C SER A 132 9.31 7.09 -26.52
N ILE A 133 9.05 8.40 -26.53
CA ILE A 133 8.38 9.08 -25.42
C ILE A 133 6.91 8.66 -25.38
N LEU A 134 6.25 8.53 -26.53
CA LEU A 134 4.87 8.10 -26.60
C LEU A 134 4.71 6.65 -26.11
N VAL A 135 5.60 5.75 -26.51
CA VAL A 135 5.64 4.37 -26.01
C VAL A 135 5.83 4.34 -24.49
N THR A 136 6.78 5.11 -23.96
CA THR A 136 7.02 5.20 -22.51
C THR A 136 5.76 5.66 -21.75
N LYS A 137 5.05 6.65 -22.28
CA LYS A 137 3.79 7.12 -21.68
C LYS A 137 2.70 6.05 -21.67
N ILE A 138 2.54 5.30 -22.77
CA ILE A 138 1.53 4.24 -22.85
C ILE A 138 1.85 3.08 -21.90
N VAL A 139 3.13 2.66 -21.80
CA VAL A 139 3.51 1.45 -21.08
C VAL A 139 3.88 1.73 -19.63
N GLN A 140 4.79 2.67 -19.39
CA GLN A 140 5.34 2.92 -18.05
C GLN A 140 4.45 3.84 -17.21
N GLU A 141 4.00 4.95 -17.77
CA GLU A 141 3.21 5.92 -16.99
C GLU A 141 1.83 5.37 -16.60
N THR A 142 1.21 4.57 -17.48
CA THR A 142 -0.03 3.85 -17.14
C THR A 142 0.19 2.79 -16.06
N SER A 143 1.36 2.11 -16.07
CA SER A 143 1.73 1.16 -15.02
C SER A 143 1.91 1.84 -13.68
N ILE A 144 2.61 2.99 -13.65
CA ILE A 144 2.78 3.80 -12.44
C ILE A 144 1.42 4.28 -11.91
N PHE A 145 0.52 4.66 -12.82
CA PHE A 145 -0.83 5.08 -12.45
C PHE A 145 -1.63 3.93 -11.79
N GLY A 146 -1.59 2.71 -12.36
CA GLY A 146 -2.20 1.54 -11.75
C GLY A 146 -1.64 1.22 -10.36
N SER A 147 -0.32 1.25 -10.20
CA SER A 147 0.33 1.07 -8.89
C SER A 147 -0.02 2.18 -7.90
N ALA A 148 -0.20 3.42 -8.37
CA ALA A 148 -0.63 4.52 -7.51
C ALA A 148 -2.06 4.32 -6.98
N ILE A 149 -2.97 3.76 -7.78
CA ILE A 149 -4.32 3.39 -7.34
C ILE A 149 -4.23 2.34 -6.23
N MET A 150 -3.48 1.25 -6.42
CA MET A 150 -3.30 0.19 -5.42
C MET A 150 -2.73 0.75 -4.10
N ASN A 151 -1.64 1.51 -4.18
CA ASN A 151 -1.02 2.10 -2.99
C ASN A 151 -1.95 3.07 -2.23
N LEU A 152 -2.80 3.80 -2.95
CA LEU A 152 -3.80 4.67 -2.32
C LEU A 152 -4.92 3.87 -1.66
N SER A 153 -5.38 2.80 -2.31
CA SER A 153 -6.40 1.89 -1.73
C SER A 153 -5.90 1.27 -0.43
N THR A 154 -4.70 0.68 -0.46
CA THR A 154 -4.05 0.11 0.73
C THR A 154 -3.92 1.15 1.84
N LEU A 155 -3.43 2.36 1.52
CA LEU A 155 -3.24 3.43 2.50
C LEU A 155 -4.57 3.85 3.15
N ILE A 156 -5.65 3.96 2.37
CA ILE A 156 -6.99 4.30 2.91
C ILE A 156 -7.49 3.19 3.83
N THR A 157 -7.35 1.93 3.43
CA THR A 157 -7.76 0.77 4.24
C THR A 157 -6.97 0.73 5.55
N GLU A 158 -5.65 0.88 5.52
CA GLU A 158 -4.80 0.89 6.72
C GLU A 158 -5.16 2.03 7.68
N ILE A 159 -5.43 3.23 7.16
CA ILE A 159 -5.89 4.36 8.00
C ILE A 159 -7.22 4.02 8.69
N MET A 160 -8.17 3.42 7.96
CA MET A 160 -9.45 3.02 8.54
C MET A 160 -9.28 1.95 9.62
N VAL A 161 -8.39 0.96 9.41
CA VAL A 161 -8.05 -0.07 10.40
C VAL A 161 -7.44 0.55 11.66
N VAL A 162 -6.48 1.46 11.49
CA VAL A 162 -5.85 2.16 12.63
C VAL A 162 -6.90 2.95 13.43
N ILE A 163 -7.82 3.66 12.76
CA ILE A 163 -8.91 4.37 13.43
C ILE A 163 -9.83 3.39 14.15
N GLY A 164 -10.17 2.26 13.53
CA GLY A 164 -10.99 1.21 14.12
C GLY A 164 -10.37 0.63 15.40
N ILE A 165 -9.09 0.26 15.34
CA ILE A 165 -8.36 -0.27 16.52
C ILE A 165 -8.22 0.80 17.61
N ALA A 166 -7.87 2.03 17.24
CA ALA A 166 -7.75 3.13 18.19
C ALA A 166 -9.08 3.41 18.92
N SER A 167 -10.20 3.42 18.19
CA SER A 167 -11.52 3.61 18.77
C SER A 167 -11.91 2.49 19.74
N LEU A 168 -11.62 1.24 19.39
CA LEU A 168 -11.85 0.09 20.28
C LEU A 168 -11.02 0.18 21.57
N LEU A 169 -9.75 0.47 21.45
CA LEU A 169 -8.86 0.59 22.61
C LEU A 169 -9.24 1.77 23.50
N LEU A 170 -9.70 2.90 22.94
CA LEU A 170 -10.20 4.03 23.69
C LEU A 170 -11.47 3.71 24.50
N ILE A 171 -12.32 2.80 24.02
CA ILE A 171 -13.51 2.35 24.77
C ILE A 171 -13.09 1.45 25.94
N ILE A 172 -12.08 0.59 25.78
CA ILE A 172 -11.67 -0.40 26.78
C ILE A 172 -10.79 0.25 27.86
N LYS A 173 -9.78 1.03 27.44
CA LYS A 173 -8.79 1.67 28.33
C LYS A 173 -8.44 3.07 27.81
N PRO A 174 -9.26 4.10 28.12
CA PRO A 174 -9.16 5.42 27.50
C PRO A 174 -7.84 6.13 27.81
N TYR A 175 -7.39 6.13 29.07
CA TYR A 175 -6.20 6.88 29.48
C TYR A 175 -4.93 6.30 28.90
N GLU A 176 -4.72 4.98 29.06
CA GLU A 176 -3.53 4.29 28.56
C GLU A 176 -3.43 4.39 27.02
N THR A 177 -4.55 4.22 26.34
CA THR A 177 -4.62 4.32 24.87
C THR A 177 -4.29 5.73 24.39
N PHE A 178 -4.80 6.75 25.08
CA PHE A 178 -4.50 8.14 24.74
C PHE A 178 -2.99 8.43 24.79
N TYR A 179 -2.31 8.01 25.86
CA TYR A 179 -0.86 8.18 25.97
C TYR A 179 -0.11 7.47 24.85
N VAL A 180 -0.47 6.22 24.55
CA VAL A 180 0.16 5.45 23.47
C VAL A 180 -0.05 6.13 22.10
N ILE A 181 -1.25 6.62 21.80
CA ILE A 181 -1.53 7.34 20.55
C ILE A 181 -0.66 8.59 20.44
N VAL A 182 -0.57 9.40 21.52
CA VAL A 182 0.26 10.62 21.53
C VAL A 182 1.73 10.29 21.28
N ILE A 183 2.27 9.26 21.93
CA ILE A 183 3.66 8.83 21.74
C ILE A 183 3.89 8.39 20.28
N ILE A 184 3.03 7.54 19.73
CA ILE A 184 3.16 7.06 18.35
C ILE A 184 3.09 8.22 17.36
N LEU A 185 2.16 9.17 17.55
CA LEU A 185 2.06 10.35 16.69
C LEU A 185 3.32 11.21 16.78
N PHE A 186 3.84 11.45 17.96
CA PHE A 186 5.05 12.25 18.16
C PHE A 186 6.27 11.62 17.48
N VAL A 187 6.47 10.32 17.69
CA VAL A 187 7.57 9.56 17.05
C VAL A 187 7.42 9.51 15.53
N SER A 188 6.18 9.37 15.03
CA SER A 188 5.88 9.39 13.59
C SER A 188 6.20 10.75 12.95
N LEU A 189 5.88 11.85 13.65
CA LEU A 189 6.19 13.20 13.20
C LEU A 189 7.71 13.41 13.11
N ILE A 190 8.47 12.99 14.12
CA ILE A 190 9.94 13.09 14.11
C ILE A 190 10.48 12.33 12.88
N PHE A 191 10.08 11.08 12.70
CA PHE A 191 10.53 10.26 11.58
C PHE A 191 10.19 10.91 10.23
N TYR A 192 8.98 11.42 10.08
CA TYR A 192 8.54 12.13 8.88
C TYR A 192 9.42 13.35 8.56
N TYR A 193 9.71 14.19 9.54
CA TYR A 193 10.58 15.36 9.34
C TYR A 193 12.00 14.98 8.95
N LEU A 194 12.56 13.93 9.54
CA LEU A 194 13.91 13.45 9.24
C LEU A 194 14.03 12.87 7.83
N THR A 195 12.99 12.19 7.34
CA THR A 195 13.06 11.42 6.10
C THR A 195 12.47 12.13 4.89
N LYS A 196 11.47 13.00 5.06
CA LYS A 196 10.72 13.67 3.98
C LYS A 196 11.61 14.31 2.90
N LYS A 197 12.57 15.16 3.31
CA LYS A 197 13.44 15.88 2.36
C LYS A 197 14.32 14.92 1.58
N LYS A 198 14.89 13.92 2.25
CA LYS A 198 15.78 12.93 1.62
C LYS A 198 15.00 12.04 0.63
N THR A 199 13.85 11.52 1.04
CA THR A 199 12.98 10.68 0.20
C THR A 199 12.53 11.43 -1.05
N PHE A 200 12.07 12.67 -0.91
CA PHE A 200 11.63 13.49 -2.04
C PHE A 200 12.77 13.78 -3.03
N LYS A 201 13.95 14.14 -2.53
CA LYS A 201 15.13 14.42 -3.36
C LYS A 201 15.61 13.17 -4.11
N LEU A 202 15.73 12.04 -3.40
CA LEU A 202 16.11 10.76 -4.00
C LEU A 202 15.10 10.29 -5.03
N GLY A 203 13.80 10.43 -4.75
CA GLY A 203 12.76 10.06 -5.72
C GLY A 203 12.86 10.86 -7.02
N LYS A 204 13.08 12.18 -6.94
CA LYS A 204 13.30 13.01 -8.14
C LYS A 204 14.53 12.58 -8.93
N PHE A 205 15.65 12.31 -8.25
CA PHE A 205 16.87 11.88 -8.92
C PHE A 205 16.71 10.50 -9.55
N LEU A 206 16.06 9.57 -8.88
CA LEU A 206 15.80 8.22 -9.42
C LEU A 206 14.96 8.29 -10.71
N VAL A 207 13.87 9.06 -10.70
CA VAL A 207 13.03 9.26 -11.91
C VAL A 207 13.84 9.88 -13.06
N SER A 208 14.66 10.90 -12.77
CA SER A 208 15.53 11.54 -13.76
C SER A 208 16.57 10.57 -14.31
N ALA A 209 17.24 9.79 -13.46
CA ALA A 209 18.22 8.80 -13.86
C ALA A 209 17.60 7.68 -14.71
N GLN A 210 16.42 7.18 -14.34
CA GLN A 210 15.67 6.19 -15.13
C GLN A 210 15.32 6.73 -16.52
N LYS A 211 14.86 7.98 -16.59
CA LYS A 211 14.56 8.63 -17.87
C LYS A 211 15.79 8.74 -18.76
N ASN A 212 16.94 9.15 -18.20
CA ASN A 212 18.19 9.27 -18.94
C ASN A 212 18.71 7.91 -19.41
N LYS A 213 18.63 6.86 -18.56
CA LYS A 213 18.95 5.50 -18.94
C LYS A 213 18.10 5.00 -20.11
N MET A 214 16.77 5.22 -20.06
CA MET A 214 15.85 4.82 -21.13
C MET A 214 16.10 5.60 -22.42
N LYS A 215 16.48 6.87 -22.31
CA LYS A 215 16.85 7.69 -23.48
C LYS A 215 18.04 7.06 -24.21
N ILE A 216 19.13 6.75 -23.49
CA ILE A 216 20.33 6.14 -24.06
C ILE A 216 20.01 4.79 -24.68
N LEU A 217 19.23 3.94 -23.97
CA LEU A 217 18.81 2.64 -24.49
C LEU A 217 18.07 2.77 -25.82
N ASN A 218 17.08 3.67 -25.88
CA ASN A 218 16.29 3.89 -27.08
C ASN A 218 17.14 4.48 -28.22
N GLU A 219 18.01 5.42 -27.94
CA GLU A 219 18.89 6.02 -28.94
C GLU A 219 19.89 4.99 -29.50
N SER A 220 20.55 4.23 -28.64
CA SER A 220 21.50 3.21 -29.07
C SER A 220 20.85 2.06 -29.89
N LEU A 221 19.66 1.61 -29.50
CA LEU A 221 18.96 0.56 -30.26
C LEU A 221 18.39 1.07 -31.59
N ARG A 222 18.03 2.34 -31.69
CA ARG A 222 17.58 2.93 -32.97
C ARG A 222 18.72 3.16 -33.94
N SER A 223 19.91 3.48 -33.44
CA SER A 223 21.12 3.71 -34.25
C SER A 223 22.04 2.52 -34.22
N LEU A 224 21.50 1.29 -34.07
CA LEU A 224 22.31 0.09 -33.96
C LEU A 224 23.16 -0.15 -35.20
N GLN A 225 22.64 0.11 -36.40
CA GLN A 225 23.32 -0.03 -37.67
C GLN A 225 24.54 0.89 -37.75
N GLU A 226 24.39 2.15 -37.41
CA GLU A 226 25.44 3.15 -37.35
C GLU A 226 26.50 2.78 -36.29
N ILE A 227 26.08 2.33 -35.13
CA ILE A 227 26.99 1.90 -34.05
C ILE A 227 27.91 0.75 -34.51
N ILE A 228 27.34 -0.20 -35.26
CA ILE A 228 28.09 -1.34 -35.78
C ILE A 228 29.05 -0.87 -36.89
N ILE A 229 28.60 -0.07 -37.86
CA ILE A 229 29.41 0.43 -39.01
C ILE A 229 30.57 1.28 -38.48
N PHE A 230 30.33 2.18 -37.54
CA PHE A 230 31.37 3.02 -36.98
C PHE A 230 32.18 2.38 -35.85
N ARG A 231 31.85 1.14 -35.46
CA ARG A 231 32.54 0.37 -34.40
C ARG A 231 32.59 1.09 -33.05
N VAL A 232 31.54 1.83 -32.71
CA VAL A 232 31.44 2.64 -31.45
C VAL A 232 30.64 1.94 -30.37
N SER A 233 30.42 0.63 -30.47
CA SER A 233 29.64 -0.16 -29.50
C SER A 233 30.19 -0.08 -28.07
N GLU A 234 31.51 -0.02 -27.90
CA GLU A 234 32.18 0.10 -26.60
C GLU A 234 31.79 1.44 -25.89
N TYR A 235 31.69 2.53 -26.65
CA TYR A 235 31.27 3.82 -26.11
C TYR A 235 29.82 3.76 -25.55
N PHE A 236 28.88 3.24 -26.33
CA PHE A 236 27.48 3.12 -25.88
C PHE A 236 27.33 2.13 -24.74
N TYR A 237 28.09 1.03 -24.73
CA TYR A 237 28.13 0.10 -23.61
C TYR A 237 28.57 0.79 -22.30
N LYS A 238 29.68 1.53 -22.32
CA LYS A 238 30.20 2.27 -21.18
C LYS A 238 29.19 3.30 -20.69
N LEU A 239 28.58 4.04 -21.61
CA LEU A 239 27.58 5.06 -21.28
C LEU A 239 26.33 4.46 -20.63
N PHE A 240 25.82 3.37 -21.18
CA PHE A 240 24.68 2.65 -20.60
C PHE A 240 25.02 2.03 -19.24
N LYS A 241 26.22 1.46 -19.09
CA LYS A 241 26.73 0.94 -17.83
C LYS A 241 26.74 2.01 -16.73
N LEU A 242 27.31 3.17 -17.01
CA LEU A 242 27.36 4.31 -16.07
C LEU A 242 25.95 4.74 -15.64
N LYS A 243 25.02 4.88 -16.60
CA LYS A 243 23.64 5.27 -16.26
C LYS A 243 22.87 4.18 -15.54
N SER A 244 23.16 2.91 -15.82
CA SER A 244 22.59 1.78 -15.07
C SER A 244 23.09 1.72 -13.64
N MET A 245 24.39 2.02 -13.40
CA MET A 245 24.95 2.12 -12.05
C MET A 245 24.31 3.26 -11.26
N GLU A 246 24.13 4.43 -11.88
CA GLU A 246 23.45 5.57 -11.26
C GLU A 246 22.02 5.20 -10.80
N VAL A 247 21.25 4.55 -11.68
CA VAL A 247 19.88 4.07 -11.34
C VAL A 247 19.93 3.02 -10.22
N SER A 248 20.88 2.09 -10.27
CA SER A 248 21.03 1.06 -9.22
C SER A 248 21.35 1.69 -7.87
N GLU A 249 22.28 2.65 -7.84
CA GLU A 249 22.68 3.35 -6.62
C GLU A 249 21.54 4.14 -5.99
N LEU A 250 20.80 4.90 -6.79
CA LEU A 250 19.62 5.63 -6.31
C LEU A 250 18.49 4.68 -5.91
N GLY A 251 18.35 3.55 -6.63
CA GLY A 251 17.34 2.54 -6.38
C GLY A 251 17.51 1.86 -5.03
N TYR A 252 18.73 1.37 -4.70
CA TYR A 252 18.93 0.71 -3.41
C TYR A 252 18.83 1.70 -2.23
N LYS A 253 19.29 2.94 -2.40
CA LYS A 253 19.13 3.99 -1.39
C LYS A 253 17.65 4.28 -1.12
N MET A 254 16.83 4.35 -2.18
CA MET A 254 15.39 4.55 -2.06
C MET A 254 14.69 3.35 -1.39
N ALA A 255 15.05 2.13 -1.80
CA ALA A 255 14.52 0.90 -1.22
C ALA A 255 14.87 0.77 0.28
N PHE A 256 16.08 1.16 0.67
CA PHE A 256 16.50 1.20 2.07
C PHE A 256 15.66 2.17 2.89
N ILE A 257 15.49 3.41 2.41
CA ILE A 257 14.68 4.41 3.11
C ILE A 257 13.22 3.96 3.25
N ASN A 258 12.68 3.28 2.24
CA ASN A 258 11.31 2.76 2.30
C ASN A 258 11.12 1.63 3.33
N ARG A 259 12.18 0.93 3.72
CA ARG A 259 12.14 -0.09 4.78
C ARG A 259 12.40 0.45 6.19
N MET A 260 13.01 1.63 6.29
CA MET A 260 13.34 2.28 7.58
C MET A 260 12.14 2.49 8.51
N PRO A 261 10.94 2.90 8.04
CA PRO A 261 9.80 3.06 8.94
C PRO A 261 9.48 1.80 9.74
N LYS A 262 9.51 0.62 9.10
CA LYS A 262 9.23 -0.65 9.76
C LYS A 262 10.18 -0.88 10.95
N ILE A 263 11.49 -0.74 10.71
CA ILE A 263 12.53 -0.95 11.74
C ILE A 263 12.36 0.07 12.87
N TRP A 264 12.09 1.33 12.51
CA TRP A 264 11.91 2.41 13.49
C TRP A 264 10.72 2.14 14.41
N PHE A 265 9.56 1.80 13.85
CA PHE A 265 8.36 1.51 14.63
C PHE A 265 8.48 0.22 15.46
N GLU A 266 9.20 -0.77 14.97
CA GLU A 266 9.50 -1.99 15.72
C GLU A 266 10.30 -1.70 17.00
N MET A 267 11.35 -0.89 16.91
CA MET A 267 12.10 -0.44 18.10
C MET A 267 11.22 0.34 19.08
N VAL A 268 10.41 1.27 18.56
CA VAL A 268 9.52 2.08 19.41
C VAL A 268 8.47 1.22 20.09
N SER A 269 7.91 0.22 19.41
CA SER A 269 6.92 -0.68 20.02
C SER A 269 7.51 -1.48 21.18
N ILE A 270 8.75 -1.97 21.05
CA ILE A 270 9.45 -2.68 22.14
C ILE A 270 9.66 -1.76 23.34
N ILE A 271 10.08 -0.51 23.12
CA ILE A 271 10.27 0.47 24.20
C ILE A 271 8.95 0.74 24.93
N ILE A 272 7.86 0.95 24.19
CA ILE A 272 6.53 1.20 24.77
C ILE A 272 6.06 -0.01 25.60
N ILE A 273 6.17 -1.23 25.06
CA ILE A 273 5.78 -2.45 25.77
C ILE A 273 6.62 -2.62 27.04
N SER A 274 7.95 -2.44 26.96
CA SER A 274 8.84 -2.54 28.12
C SER A 274 8.47 -1.53 29.22
N PHE A 275 8.11 -0.31 28.83
CA PHE A 275 7.69 0.72 29.77
C PHE A 275 6.36 0.35 30.47
N ILE A 276 5.39 -0.19 29.72
CA ILE A 276 4.09 -0.64 30.28
C ILE A 276 4.25 -1.81 31.26
N ILE A 277 5.23 -2.70 31.02
CA ILE A 277 5.46 -3.87 31.90
C ILE A 277 6.14 -3.44 33.22
N ILE A 278 6.96 -2.40 33.20
CA ILE A 278 7.67 -1.91 34.38
C ILE A 278 6.77 -1.08 35.30
N TYR A 279 5.75 -0.46 34.73
CA TYR A 279 4.78 0.38 35.48
C TYR A 279 3.45 -0.36 35.70
#